data_8668d9e5c30f12254edbcd45558bd222
#
_entry.id   8668d9e5c30f12254edbcd45558bd222
#
_cell.length_a   1.000
_cell.length_b   1.000
_cell.length_c   1.000
_cell.angle_alpha   90.00
_cell.angle_beta   90.00
_cell.angle_gamma   90.00
#
_symmetry.space_group_name_H-M   'P 1'
#
loop_
_entity.id
_entity.type
_entity.pdbx_description
1 polymer ?
#
loop_
_entity_poly.entity_id
_entity_poly.type
_entity_poly.pdbx_seq_one_letter_code
_entity_poly.pdbx_strand_id
1 'polypeptide(L)'
;NGQRTTKISAHSKTDEATDDFIFFDYNRDFPYMHQGVINGQGEMTAFTPVELPGPRMPHDMWISRKHTILHDLPLIWDEEACRHGRVKLKFEDTWPTRFGVIPRHGAANAIRWYEFEPCYILHTINAWEDGDWLHMTGCRIHPHHDAQGNPDLGSITTIMGRHGLDARLYYWSANLKSGATKEGMLDDKWNGEFPTWNNAAMGTHMKYAYCAKINLEPVINFPGLIKFDLDTGASEYYS
;
A
#
# COMPACT_ATOMS: atom_id res chain seq x y z
N ASN A 1 21.85 16.67 5.59
CA ASN A 1 22.63 17.36 4.57
C ASN A 1 21.79 18.31 3.69
N GLY A 2 20.49 18.49 3.96
CA GLY A 2 19.62 19.48 3.31
C GLY A 2 19.17 19.16 1.88
N GLN A 3 19.42 17.97 1.38
CA GLN A 3 19.00 17.55 0.03
C GLN A 3 17.48 17.34 -0.08
N ARG A 4 16.80 17.15 1.06
CA ARG A 4 15.36 16.93 1.13
C ARG A 4 14.69 18.02 1.95
N THR A 5 13.59 18.56 1.45
CA THR A 5 12.78 19.60 2.10
C THR A 5 11.38 19.08 2.50
N THR A 6 11.02 17.87 2.08
CA THR A 6 9.72 17.24 2.35
C THR A 6 9.81 16.23 3.50
N LYS A 7 8.67 15.79 4.00
CA LYS A 7 8.54 14.73 4.99
C LYS A 7 8.84 13.37 4.35
N ILE A 8 8.91 12.31 5.15
CA ILE A 8 9.06 10.93 4.71
C ILE A 8 7.95 10.10 5.34
N SER A 9 7.37 9.16 4.59
CA SER A 9 6.43 8.19 5.13
C SER A 9 7.12 7.24 6.11
N ALA A 10 6.36 6.71 7.07
CA ALA A 10 6.86 5.71 8.03
C ALA A 10 7.20 4.37 7.35
N HIS A 11 6.60 4.07 6.19
CA HIS A 11 6.75 2.79 5.49
C HIS A 11 7.72 2.89 4.30
N SER A 12 8.99 3.15 4.61
CA SER A 12 10.11 2.97 3.69
C SER A 12 10.50 1.49 3.59
N LYS A 13 11.20 1.12 2.54
CA LYS A 13 11.71 -0.25 2.31
C LYS A 13 13.22 -0.20 2.13
N THR A 14 13.91 -1.19 2.70
CA THR A 14 15.35 -1.40 2.45
C THR A 14 15.51 -2.66 1.62
N ASP A 15 16.12 -2.54 0.45
CA ASP A 15 16.50 -3.71 -0.36
C ASP A 15 17.87 -4.18 0.06
N GLU A 16 17.93 -5.28 0.83
CA GLU A 16 19.18 -5.87 1.31
C GLU A 16 20.14 -6.33 0.18
N ALA A 17 19.63 -6.51 -1.04
CA ALA A 17 20.45 -6.93 -2.17
C ALA A 17 21.23 -5.78 -2.83
N THR A 18 20.71 -4.55 -2.72
CA THR A 18 21.32 -3.35 -3.31
C THR A 18 21.77 -2.35 -2.26
N ASP A 19 21.38 -2.57 -1.00
CA ASP A 19 21.56 -1.65 0.13
C ASP A 19 20.88 -0.28 -0.12
N ASP A 20 19.83 -0.27 -0.95
CA ASP A 20 19.04 0.91 -1.21
C ASP A 20 17.95 1.07 -0.16
N PHE A 21 17.82 2.29 0.37
CA PHE A 21 16.67 2.73 1.16
C PHE A 21 15.71 3.48 0.25
N ILE A 22 14.54 2.88 -0.01
CA ILE A 22 13.51 3.42 -0.90
C ILE A 22 12.39 3.98 -0.03
N PHE A 23 11.97 5.20 -0.32
CA PHE A 23 10.94 5.90 0.43
C PHE A 23 9.99 6.66 -0.48
N PHE A 24 8.86 7.06 0.08
CA PHE A 24 7.96 8.03 -0.51
C PHE A 24 7.56 9.07 0.54
N ASP A 25 7.04 10.18 0.10
CA ASP A 25 6.28 11.12 0.90
C ASP A 25 4.90 11.35 0.30
N TYR A 26 4.03 12.01 1.04
CA TYR A 26 2.77 12.54 0.53
C TYR A 26 2.46 13.87 1.20
N ASN A 27 1.85 14.78 0.45
CA ASN A 27 1.58 16.15 0.85
C ASN A 27 0.17 16.57 0.45
N ARG A 28 -0.27 17.69 1.03
CA ARG A 28 -1.52 18.37 0.62
C ARG A 28 -1.30 19.36 -0.51
N ASP A 29 -0.03 19.66 -0.82
CA ASP A 29 0.38 20.57 -1.87
C ASP A 29 0.95 19.78 -3.06
N PHE A 30 0.72 20.30 -4.27
CA PHE A 30 1.26 19.74 -5.53
C PHE A 30 2.79 19.57 -5.44
N PRO A 31 3.36 18.48 -5.94
CA PRO A 31 2.79 17.39 -6.77
C PRO A 31 2.03 16.31 -5.98
N TYR A 32 1.85 16.47 -4.69
CA TYR A 32 1.18 15.61 -3.72
C TYR A 32 1.98 14.40 -3.25
N MET A 33 2.98 13.94 -4.00
CA MET A 33 3.83 12.81 -3.63
C MET A 33 5.22 12.95 -4.25
N HIS A 34 6.22 12.36 -3.60
CA HIS A 34 7.55 12.11 -4.17
C HIS A 34 7.98 10.67 -3.87
N GLN A 35 8.79 10.12 -4.75
CA GLN A 35 9.51 8.87 -4.55
C GLN A 35 11.01 9.18 -4.44
N GLY A 36 11.71 8.53 -3.53
CA GLY A 36 13.13 8.72 -3.35
C GLY A 36 13.90 7.44 -3.11
N VAL A 37 15.17 7.46 -3.48
CA VAL A 37 16.12 6.38 -3.22
C VAL A 37 17.40 6.96 -2.62
N ILE A 38 17.85 6.35 -1.54
CA ILE A 38 19.14 6.63 -0.89
C ILE A 38 19.94 5.34 -0.96
N ASN A 39 21.14 5.40 -1.52
CA ASN A 39 22.02 4.23 -1.63
C ASN A 39 22.71 3.91 -0.29
N GLY A 40 23.41 2.76 -0.23
CA GLY A 40 24.15 2.32 0.96
C GLY A 40 25.29 3.25 1.41
N GLN A 41 25.68 4.22 0.61
CA GLN A 41 26.64 5.28 0.98
C GLN A 41 25.95 6.51 1.60
N GLY A 42 24.61 6.49 1.72
CA GLY A 42 23.81 7.60 2.24
C GLY A 42 23.59 8.74 1.23
N GLU A 43 23.81 8.50 -0.05
CA GLU A 43 23.58 9.46 -1.12
C GLU A 43 22.17 9.32 -1.68
N MET A 44 21.48 10.43 -1.87
CA MET A 44 20.19 10.46 -2.57
C MET A 44 20.42 10.31 -4.08
N THR A 45 20.11 9.14 -4.61
CA THR A 45 20.32 8.81 -6.04
C THR A 45 19.08 9.06 -6.89
N ALA A 46 17.89 9.16 -6.26
CA ALA A 46 16.66 9.60 -6.92
C ALA A 46 15.79 10.38 -5.94
N PHE A 47 15.14 11.43 -6.43
CA PHE A 47 14.05 12.15 -5.74
C PHE A 47 13.12 12.70 -6.81
N THR A 48 12.05 11.98 -7.08
CA THR A 48 11.18 12.17 -8.24
C THR A 48 9.80 12.64 -7.80
N PRO A 49 9.30 13.78 -8.30
CA PRO A 49 7.93 14.21 -8.07
C PRO A 49 6.96 13.27 -8.78
N VAL A 50 5.86 12.93 -8.08
CA VAL A 50 4.78 12.10 -8.58
C VAL A 50 3.48 12.88 -8.50
N GLU A 51 3.00 13.30 -9.66
CA GLU A 51 1.80 14.11 -9.76
C GLU A 51 0.55 13.23 -9.60
N LEU A 52 -0.24 13.52 -8.55
CA LEU A 52 -1.54 12.92 -8.33
C LEU A 52 -2.66 13.91 -8.71
N PRO A 53 -3.88 13.43 -8.94
CA PRO A 53 -5.03 14.31 -9.21
C PRO A 53 -5.43 15.22 -8.04
N GLY A 54 -4.90 14.94 -6.86
CA GLY A 54 -5.16 15.70 -5.63
C GLY A 54 -4.50 15.02 -4.42
N PRO A 55 -4.63 15.61 -3.23
CA PRO A 55 -4.03 15.06 -2.02
C PRO A 55 -4.67 13.71 -1.68
N ARG A 56 -3.83 12.72 -1.43
CA ARG A 56 -4.19 11.37 -1.03
C ARG A 56 -3.60 11.06 0.34
N MET A 57 -4.04 9.95 0.92
CA MET A 57 -3.45 9.41 2.14
C MET A 57 -2.97 7.97 1.93
N PRO A 58 -1.95 7.75 1.11
CA PRO A 58 -1.29 6.45 1.03
C PRO A 58 -0.56 6.18 2.34
N HIS A 59 -0.51 4.91 2.75
CA HIS A 59 0.14 4.54 4.00
C HIS A 59 1.46 3.79 3.76
N ASP A 60 1.51 2.95 2.74
CA ASP A 60 2.64 2.11 2.39
C ASP A 60 2.90 2.11 0.87
N MET A 61 3.90 1.37 0.42
CA MET A 61 4.25 1.15 -0.99
C MET A 61 4.86 -0.24 -1.14
N TRP A 62 4.91 -0.76 -2.36
CA TRP A 62 5.74 -1.93 -2.66
C TRP A 62 7.04 -1.53 -3.34
N ILE A 63 8.00 -2.44 -3.25
CA ILE A 63 9.15 -2.47 -4.15
C ILE A 63 9.28 -3.85 -4.77
N SER A 64 9.69 -3.88 -6.03
CA SER A 64 10.22 -5.06 -6.71
C SER A 64 11.71 -4.85 -6.99
N ARG A 65 12.39 -5.78 -7.61
CA ARG A 65 13.81 -5.59 -7.94
C ARG A 65 14.09 -4.39 -8.83
N LYS A 66 13.15 -3.99 -9.69
CA LYS A 66 13.33 -2.94 -10.69
C LYS A 66 12.48 -1.71 -10.46
N HIS A 67 11.36 -1.85 -9.71
CA HIS A 67 10.36 -0.80 -9.61
C HIS A 67 10.01 -0.46 -8.16
N THR A 68 9.61 0.78 -7.96
CA THR A 68 8.79 1.23 -6.83
C THR A 68 7.34 1.28 -7.30
N ILE A 69 6.42 0.81 -6.46
CA ILE A 69 4.99 0.80 -6.76
C ILE A 69 4.29 1.69 -5.72
N LEU A 70 3.81 2.82 -6.18
CA LEU A 70 3.20 3.87 -5.39
C LEU A 70 1.68 3.77 -5.43
N HIS A 71 1.02 4.20 -4.37
CA HIS A 71 -0.42 4.09 -4.21
C HIS A 71 -1.12 5.43 -4.47
N ASP A 72 -2.07 5.45 -5.40
CA ASP A 72 -3.12 6.46 -5.50
C ASP A 72 -4.45 5.78 -5.14
N LEU A 73 -4.75 5.80 -3.85
CA LEU A 73 -5.93 5.14 -3.28
C LEU A 73 -7.08 6.15 -3.15
N PRO A 74 -8.34 5.71 -3.26
CA PRO A 74 -9.50 6.58 -3.16
C PRO A 74 -9.83 7.02 -1.72
N LEU A 75 -8.84 7.10 -0.84
CA LEU A 75 -8.94 7.71 0.49
C LEU A 75 -8.36 9.12 0.44
N ILE A 76 -9.21 10.11 0.53
CA ILE A 76 -8.87 11.52 0.32
C ILE A 76 -9.16 12.37 1.55
N TRP A 77 -8.57 13.55 1.58
CA TRP A 77 -8.90 14.56 2.58
C TRP A 77 -10.25 15.21 2.27
N ASP A 78 -11.13 15.28 3.27
CA ASP A 78 -12.36 16.10 3.19
C ASP A 78 -11.96 17.57 3.26
N GLU A 79 -11.93 18.24 2.11
CA GLU A 79 -11.47 19.62 2.00
C GLU A 79 -12.32 20.60 2.83
N GLU A 80 -13.62 20.37 2.93
CA GLU A 80 -14.51 21.22 3.71
C GLU A 80 -14.20 21.09 5.21
N ALA A 81 -14.06 19.87 5.70
CA ALA A 81 -13.65 19.64 7.10
C ALA A 81 -12.28 20.28 7.38
N CYS A 82 -11.33 20.15 6.44
CA CYS A 82 -10.01 20.73 6.57
C CYS A 82 -10.02 22.26 6.61
N ARG A 83 -10.87 22.91 5.81
CA ARG A 83 -11.06 24.37 5.86
C ARG A 83 -11.58 24.85 7.21
N HIS A 84 -12.31 24.01 7.93
CA HIS A 84 -12.77 24.26 9.29
C HIS A 84 -11.81 23.74 10.39
N GLY A 85 -10.54 23.46 10.06
CA GLY A 85 -9.51 23.00 11.00
C GLY A 85 -9.69 21.57 11.50
N ARG A 86 -10.56 20.78 10.88
CA ARG A 86 -10.81 19.38 11.25
C ARG A 86 -10.09 18.45 10.27
N VAL A 87 -9.46 17.41 10.80
CA VAL A 87 -8.91 16.32 9.99
C VAL A 87 -10.00 15.28 9.78
N LYS A 88 -10.44 15.12 8.55
CA LYS A 88 -11.41 14.10 8.16
C LYS A 88 -11.00 13.51 6.82
N LEU A 89 -11.11 12.20 6.71
CA LEU A 89 -10.90 11.45 5.48
C LEU A 89 -12.24 11.02 4.90
N LYS A 90 -12.28 10.89 3.58
CA LYS A 90 -13.42 10.41 2.81
C LYS A 90 -12.94 9.31 1.87
N PHE A 91 -13.66 8.21 1.81
CA PHE A 91 -13.45 7.18 0.83
C PHE A 91 -14.38 7.39 -0.36
N GLU A 92 -13.84 7.39 -1.57
CA GLU A 92 -14.56 7.54 -2.83
C GLU A 92 -14.65 6.19 -3.52
N ASP A 93 -15.70 5.43 -3.25
CA ASP A 93 -15.90 4.06 -3.73
C ASP A 93 -16.13 3.93 -5.25
N THR A 94 -16.38 5.05 -5.92
CA THR A 94 -16.50 5.12 -7.38
C THR A 94 -15.19 5.40 -8.10
N TRP A 95 -14.13 5.72 -7.36
CA TRP A 95 -12.82 5.97 -7.96
C TRP A 95 -11.95 4.71 -7.92
N PRO A 96 -11.23 4.42 -9.01
CA PRO A 96 -10.35 3.26 -9.00
C PRO A 96 -9.19 3.44 -8.00
N THR A 97 -8.75 2.33 -7.44
CA THR A 97 -7.40 2.23 -6.88
C THR A 97 -6.42 2.24 -8.04
N ARG A 98 -5.36 3.05 -7.95
CA ARG A 98 -4.32 3.07 -8.97
C ARG A 98 -2.95 2.80 -8.36
N PHE A 99 -2.18 1.96 -9.03
CA PHE A 99 -0.79 1.73 -8.67
C PHE A 99 0.13 2.34 -9.72
N GLY A 100 0.97 3.25 -9.28
CA GLY A 100 1.98 3.91 -10.10
C GLY A 100 3.29 3.14 -10.07
N VAL A 101 3.62 2.47 -11.16
CA VAL A 101 4.85 1.69 -11.31
C VAL A 101 5.91 2.56 -11.95
N ILE A 102 6.97 2.83 -11.20
CA ILE A 102 8.10 3.66 -11.64
C ILE A 102 9.41 2.86 -11.49
N PRO A 103 10.33 2.87 -12.47
CA PRO A 103 11.67 2.35 -12.25
C PRO A 103 12.32 3.05 -11.04
N ARG A 104 13.04 2.32 -10.18
CA ARG A 104 13.57 2.86 -8.91
C ARG A 104 14.32 4.18 -9.04
N HIS A 105 15.08 4.35 -10.14
CA HIS A 105 15.82 5.56 -10.47
C HIS A 105 15.20 6.30 -11.67
N GLY A 106 13.93 6.05 -11.96
CA GLY A 106 13.22 6.62 -13.10
C GLY A 106 12.83 8.09 -12.89
N ALA A 107 12.75 8.83 -14.00
CA ALA A 107 12.18 10.15 -14.00
C ALA A 107 10.64 10.10 -13.91
N ALA A 108 10.00 11.23 -13.56
CA ALA A 108 8.56 11.33 -13.37
C ALA A 108 7.72 10.83 -14.56
N ASN A 109 8.20 11.07 -15.79
CA ASN A 109 7.53 10.64 -17.02
C ASN A 109 7.65 9.13 -17.30
N ALA A 110 8.41 8.39 -16.50
CA ALA A 110 8.53 6.92 -16.61
C ALA A 110 7.45 6.19 -15.79
N ILE A 111 6.69 6.89 -14.95
CA ILE A 111 5.62 6.26 -14.18
C ILE A 111 4.49 5.79 -15.10
N ARG A 112 4.00 4.58 -14.85
CA ARG A 112 2.83 4.00 -15.51
C ARG A 112 1.80 3.62 -14.47
N TRP A 113 0.55 4.07 -14.68
CA TRP A 113 -0.56 3.83 -13.78
C TRP A 113 -1.39 2.63 -14.24
N TYR A 114 -1.75 1.78 -13.28
CA TYR A 114 -2.59 0.60 -13.47
C TYR A 114 -3.78 0.70 -12.53
N GLU A 115 -4.98 0.45 -13.04
CA GLU A 115 -6.24 0.59 -12.33
C GLU A 115 -6.78 -0.75 -11.83
N PHE A 116 -7.37 -0.70 -10.65
CA PHE A 116 -7.94 -1.82 -9.90
C PHE A 116 -9.21 -1.39 -9.18
N GLU A 117 -9.96 -2.36 -8.66
CA GLU A 117 -11.16 -2.09 -7.87
C GLU A 117 -10.87 -1.21 -6.64
N PRO A 118 -11.77 -0.32 -6.28
CA PRO A 118 -11.61 0.56 -5.13
C PRO A 118 -11.27 -0.21 -3.86
N CYS A 119 -10.20 0.19 -3.18
CA CYS A 119 -9.81 -0.36 -1.89
C CYS A 119 -8.91 0.58 -1.11
N TYR A 120 -8.67 0.25 0.15
CA TYR A 120 -7.60 0.83 0.92
C TYR A 120 -6.57 -0.24 1.31
N ILE A 121 -5.32 0.18 1.46
CA ILE A 121 -4.21 -0.69 1.86
C ILE A 121 -3.44 0.06 2.95
N LEU A 122 -3.39 -0.51 4.17
CA LEU A 122 -2.48 -0.04 5.20
C LEU A 122 -1.09 -0.59 4.93
N HIS A 123 -0.94 -1.90 4.90
CA HIS A 123 0.37 -2.51 4.74
C HIS A 123 0.43 -3.45 3.55
N THR A 124 1.55 -3.36 2.87
CA THR A 124 1.91 -4.21 1.74
C THR A 124 2.71 -5.43 2.22
N ILE A 125 2.71 -6.51 1.43
CA ILE A 125 3.54 -7.66 1.70
C ILE A 125 4.76 -7.63 0.78
N ASN A 126 4.58 -7.97 -0.50
CA ASN A 126 5.70 -8.06 -1.42
C ASN A 126 5.27 -7.78 -2.86
N ALA A 127 6.23 -7.40 -3.71
CA ALA A 127 6.03 -7.34 -5.15
C ALA A 127 7.23 -7.93 -5.89
N TRP A 128 6.99 -8.58 -7.02
CA TRP A 128 8.04 -9.18 -7.85
C TRP A 128 7.66 -9.19 -9.32
N GLU A 129 8.65 -9.24 -10.19
CA GLU A 129 8.45 -9.43 -11.62
C GLU A 129 8.60 -10.91 -12.00
N ASP A 130 7.70 -11.36 -12.89
CA ASP A 130 7.81 -12.62 -13.63
C ASP A 130 7.46 -12.40 -15.11
N GLY A 131 8.47 -12.46 -15.94
CA GLY A 131 8.35 -12.06 -17.35
C GLY A 131 7.91 -10.60 -17.49
N ASP A 132 6.80 -10.39 -18.21
CA ASP A 132 6.20 -9.06 -18.38
C ASP A 132 5.21 -8.69 -17.25
N TRP A 133 4.99 -9.57 -16.29
CA TRP A 133 4.05 -9.32 -15.20
C TRP A 133 4.75 -8.85 -13.93
N LEU A 134 4.17 -7.82 -13.34
CA LEU A 134 4.45 -7.38 -11.97
C LEU A 134 3.35 -7.92 -11.07
N HIS A 135 3.74 -8.65 -10.04
CA HIS A 135 2.86 -9.25 -9.03
C HIS A 135 2.99 -8.49 -7.71
N MET A 136 1.89 -8.34 -6.99
CA MET A 136 1.82 -7.62 -5.72
C MET A 136 0.89 -8.36 -4.76
N THR A 137 1.29 -8.44 -3.49
CA THR A 137 0.46 -8.99 -2.41
C THR A 137 0.40 -8.02 -1.24
N GLY A 138 -0.72 -8.01 -0.52
CA GLY A 138 -0.91 -7.10 0.61
C GLY A 138 -2.22 -7.35 1.35
N CYS A 139 -2.45 -6.54 2.36
CA CYS A 139 -3.66 -6.58 3.17
C CYS A 139 -4.66 -5.56 2.61
N ARG A 140 -5.64 -6.05 1.83
CA ARG A 140 -6.69 -5.23 1.24
C ARG A 140 -7.80 -4.99 2.26
N ILE A 141 -8.09 -3.73 2.53
CA ILE A 141 -9.20 -3.32 3.37
C ILE A 141 -10.37 -2.98 2.46
N HIS A 142 -11.50 -3.66 2.71
CA HIS A 142 -12.76 -3.31 2.08
C HIS A 142 -13.42 -2.17 2.84
N PRO A 143 -14.01 -1.19 2.15
CA PRO A 143 -14.83 -0.21 2.80
C PRO A 143 -16.05 -0.91 3.44
N HIS A 144 -16.29 -0.66 4.73
CA HIS A 144 -17.56 -1.01 5.35
C HIS A 144 -18.61 0.00 4.91
N HIS A 145 -19.80 -0.51 4.67
CA HIS A 145 -20.96 0.30 4.37
C HIS A 145 -21.88 0.32 5.60
N ASP A 146 -22.42 1.49 5.91
CA ASP A 146 -23.47 1.60 6.92
C ASP A 146 -24.76 0.86 6.50
N ALA A 147 -25.76 0.84 7.38
CA ALA A 147 -27.06 0.20 7.07
C ALA A 147 -27.81 0.86 5.88
N GLN A 148 -27.38 2.03 5.44
CA GLN A 148 -27.89 2.79 4.29
C GLN A 148 -27.07 2.56 3.03
N GLY A 149 -25.99 1.75 3.10
CA GLY A 149 -25.10 1.45 1.98
C GLY A 149 -24.05 2.53 1.70
N ASN A 150 -23.84 3.49 2.62
CA ASN A 150 -22.78 4.49 2.45
C ASN A 150 -21.46 3.96 3.00
N PRO A 151 -20.33 4.23 2.31
CA PRO A 151 -19.02 3.84 2.83
C PRO A 151 -18.73 4.58 4.15
N ASP A 152 -18.61 3.84 5.25
CA ASP A 152 -18.32 4.42 6.57
C ASP A 152 -16.81 4.45 6.86
N LEU A 153 -16.08 5.18 6.06
CA LEU A 153 -14.68 5.50 6.30
C LEU A 153 -14.51 6.98 6.71
N GLY A 154 -15.45 7.51 7.46
CA GLY A 154 -15.56 8.93 7.80
C GLY A 154 -14.41 9.54 8.61
N SER A 155 -13.51 8.75 9.17
CA SER A 155 -12.27 9.21 9.78
C SER A 155 -11.29 8.07 9.94
N ILE A 156 -9.99 8.38 10.12
CA ILE A 156 -8.98 7.37 10.46
C ILE A 156 -9.33 6.65 11.76
N THR A 157 -9.99 7.36 12.70
CA THR A 157 -10.53 6.78 13.92
C THR A 157 -11.69 5.80 13.67
N THR A 158 -12.44 5.96 12.58
CA THR A 158 -13.48 5.03 12.18
C THR A 158 -12.86 3.77 11.56
N ILE A 159 -11.83 3.92 10.72
CA ILE A 159 -11.05 2.79 10.19
C ILE A 159 -10.43 1.98 11.35
N MET A 160 -9.90 2.66 12.35
CA MET A 160 -9.20 2.03 13.48
C MET A 160 -10.13 1.63 14.64
N GLY A 161 -11.28 2.26 14.82
CA GLY A 161 -12.09 2.16 16.04
C GLY A 161 -13.51 1.60 15.89
N ARG A 162 -14.04 1.49 14.67
CA ARG A 162 -15.41 1.02 14.43
C ARG A 162 -15.49 -0.04 13.32
N HIS A 163 -14.81 -1.19 13.50
CA HIS A 163 -14.91 -2.33 12.57
C HIS A 163 -14.44 -2.07 11.13
N GLY A 164 -13.76 -0.94 10.87
CA GLY A 164 -13.25 -0.60 9.55
C GLY A 164 -11.95 -1.33 9.15
N LEU A 165 -11.34 -2.09 10.07
CA LEU A 165 -10.09 -2.81 9.80
C LEU A 165 -10.39 -4.28 9.44
N ASP A 166 -11.21 -4.49 8.41
CA ASP A 166 -11.41 -5.82 7.82
C ASP A 166 -10.44 -6.01 6.65
N ALA A 167 -9.23 -6.44 7.01
CA ALA A 167 -8.13 -6.61 6.08
C ALA A 167 -8.00 -8.07 5.64
N ARG A 168 -7.95 -8.29 4.33
CA ARG A 168 -7.87 -9.62 3.73
C ARG A 168 -6.62 -9.75 2.90
N LEU A 169 -6.02 -10.95 2.90
CA LEU A 169 -4.92 -11.24 2.01
C LEU A 169 -5.39 -11.18 0.56
N TYR A 170 -4.73 -10.35 -0.22
CA TYR A 170 -5.14 -10.05 -1.59
C TYR A 170 -3.95 -9.99 -2.54
N TYR A 171 -4.25 -10.24 -3.80
CA TYR A 171 -3.28 -10.27 -4.88
C TYR A 171 -3.70 -9.34 -6.01
N TRP A 172 -2.73 -8.61 -6.53
CA TRP A 172 -2.85 -7.79 -7.74
C TRP A 172 -1.73 -8.14 -8.69
N SER A 173 -1.96 -7.97 -9.98
CA SER A 173 -0.90 -8.03 -10.98
C SER A 173 -1.17 -7.10 -12.15
N ALA A 174 -0.08 -6.58 -12.73
CA ALA A 174 -0.11 -5.70 -13.88
C ALA A 174 0.88 -6.19 -14.94
N ASN A 175 0.44 -6.30 -16.18
CA ASN A 175 1.33 -6.59 -17.28
C ASN A 175 2.00 -5.30 -17.76
N LEU A 176 3.31 -5.19 -17.54
CA LEU A 176 4.08 -3.98 -17.82
C LEU A 176 4.19 -3.65 -19.31
N LYS A 177 3.89 -4.62 -20.19
CA LYS A 177 3.92 -4.43 -21.64
C LYS A 177 2.55 -4.08 -22.20
N SER A 178 1.54 -4.88 -21.91
CA SER A 178 0.19 -4.71 -22.48
C SER A 178 -0.70 -3.74 -21.68
N GLY A 179 -0.41 -3.51 -20.40
CA GLY A 179 -1.26 -2.73 -19.50
C GLY A 179 -2.40 -3.53 -18.85
N ALA A 180 -2.53 -4.83 -19.16
CA ALA A 180 -3.58 -5.67 -18.58
C ALA A 180 -3.37 -5.84 -17.07
N THR A 181 -4.47 -5.87 -16.32
CA THR A 181 -4.49 -6.05 -14.87
C THR A 181 -5.29 -7.30 -14.47
N LYS A 182 -4.93 -7.90 -13.33
CA LYS A 182 -5.67 -8.98 -12.67
C LYS A 182 -5.61 -8.75 -11.18
N GLU A 183 -6.65 -9.13 -10.48
CA GLU A 183 -6.69 -9.09 -9.02
C GLU A 183 -7.60 -10.16 -8.46
N GLY A 184 -7.41 -10.51 -7.18
CA GLY A 184 -8.23 -11.49 -6.50
C GLY A 184 -7.88 -11.67 -5.03
N MET A 185 -8.86 -12.12 -4.26
CA MET A 185 -8.67 -12.49 -2.87
C MET A 185 -7.93 -13.82 -2.79
N LEU A 186 -6.87 -13.87 -1.98
CA LEU A 186 -6.12 -15.10 -1.73
C LEU A 186 -6.63 -15.85 -0.50
N ASP A 187 -7.10 -15.12 0.52
CA ASP A 187 -7.69 -15.72 1.72
C ASP A 187 -8.86 -14.82 2.20
N ASP A 188 -10.04 -15.41 2.34
CA ASP A 188 -11.25 -14.76 2.81
C ASP A 188 -11.62 -15.13 4.27
N LYS A 189 -10.84 -16.03 4.87
CA LYS A 189 -11.10 -16.59 6.19
C LYS A 189 -10.66 -15.67 7.31
N TRP A 190 -9.50 -15.05 7.17
CA TRP A 190 -8.86 -14.32 8.24
C TRP A 190 -8.86 -12.80 8.02
N ASN A 191 -9.19 -12.08 9.09
CA ASN A 191 -8.84 -10.67 9.19
C ASN A 191 -7.41 -10.57 9.72
N GLY A 192 -6.48 -10.15 8.88
CA GLY A 192 -5.06 -10.13 9.19
C GLY A 192 -4.37 -8.86 8.70
N GLU A 193 -3.54 -8.26 9.56
CA GLU A 193 -2.79 -7.05 9.28
C GLU A 193 -1.41 -7.09 9.92
N PHE A 194 -0.64 -6.02 9.78
CA PHE A 194 0.77 -5.95 10.20
C PHE A 194 1.61 -7.09 9.61
N PRO A 195 1.64 -7.19 8.27
CA PRO A 195 2.34 -8.29 7.62
C PRO A 195 3.84 -8.23 7.88
N THR A 196 4.43 -9.40 8.00
CA THR A 196 5.88 -9.58 8.04
C THR A 196 6.31 -10.75 7.17
N TRP A 197 7.54 -10.73 6.73
CA TRP A 197 8.11 -11.71 5.80
C TRP A 197 9.63 -11.78 5.94
N ASN A 198 10.28 -12.66 5.19
CA ASN A 198 11.73 -12.70 5.08
C ASN A 198 12.24 -11.53 4.20
N ASN A 199 12.84 -10.50 4.81
CA ASN A 199 13.35 -9.32 4.11
C ASN A 199 14.33 -9.64 2.98
N ALA A 200 15.14 -10.70 3.13
CA ALA A 200 16.08 -11.12 2.07
C ALA A 200 15.37 -11.55 0.76
N ALA A 201 14.08 -11.88 0.83
CA ALA A 201 13.25 -12.22 -0.33
C ALA A 201 12.48 -11.02 -0.90
N MET A 202 12.61 -9.82 -0.32
CA MET A 202 11.92 -8.63 -0.80
C MET A 202 12.24 -8.33 -2.26
N GLY A 203 11.22 -8.04 -3.05
CA GLY A 203 11.37 -7.79 -4.49
C GLY A 203 11.55 -9.04 -5.35
N THR A 204 11.50 -10.24 -4.74
CA THR A 204 11.50 -11.53 -5.44
C THR A 204 10.28 -12.35 -5.01
N HIS A 205 9.95 -13.40 -5.75
CA HIS A 205 8.90 -14.32 -5.35
C HIS A 205 9.19 -14.89 -3.94
N MET A 206 8.17 -14.89 -3.08
CA MET A 206 8.24 -15.51 -1.75
C MET A 206 7.02 -16.38 -1.50
N LYS A 207 7.23 -17.47 -0.78
CA LYS A 207 6.17 -18.44 -0.52
C LYS A 207 5.32 -18.08 0.70
N TYR A 208 5.92 -17.54 1.74
CA TYR A 208 5.22 -17.32 3.02
C TYR A 208 5.24 -15.87 3.47
N ALA A 209 4.10 -15.44 4.02
CA ALA A 209 3.96 -14.22 4.78
C ALA A 209 3.20 -14.50 6.08
N TYR A 210 3.34 -13.61 7.05
CA TYR A 210 2.73 -13.74 8.37
C TYR A 210 2.01 -12.43 8.69
N CYS A 211 0.78 -12.53 9.25
CA CYS A 211 0.03 -11.37 9.71
C CYS A 211 -0.41 -11.57 11.15
N ALA A 212 -0.52 -10.50 11.91
CA ALA A 212 -1.26 -10.53 13.16
C ALA A 212 -2.75 -10.73 12.85
N LYS A 213 -3.39 -11.71 13.49
CA LYS A 213 -4.84 -11.85 13.42
C LYS A 213 -5.49 -10.68 14.13
N ILE A 214 -6.52 -10.11 13.53
CA ILE A 214 -7.31 -9.05 14.14
C ILE A 214 -8.65 -9.58 14.62
N ASN A 215 -8.96 -9.28 15.88
CA ASN A 215 -10.33 -9.33 16.40
C ASN A 215 -10.79 -7.89 16.65
N LEU A 216 -11.99 -7.58 16.19
CA LEU A 216 -12.56 -6.24 16.31
C LEU A 216 -13.41 -6.05 17.57
N GLU A 217 -13.93 -7.14 18.14
CA GLU A 217 -14.88 -7.13 19.28
C GLU A 217 -14.28 -7.70 20.57
N PRO A 218 -14.61 -7.12 21.74
CA PRO A 218 -15.28 -5.84 21.96
C PRO A 218 -14.35 -4.63 21.77
N VAL A 219 -13.06 -4.87 21.65
CA VAL A 219 -12.00 -3.93 21.31
C VAL A 219 -11.00 -4.61 20.39
N ILE A 220 -10.35 -3.83 19.55
CA ILE A 220 -9.30 -4.36 18.66
C ILE A 220 -8.22 -5.04 19.50
N ASN A 221 -7.93 -6.29 19.19
CA ASN A 221 -6.84 -7.05 19.78
C ASN A 221 -6.24 -8.03 18.76
N PHE A 222 -5.06 -8.55 19.09
CA PHE A 222 -4.25 -9.40 18.23
C PHE A 222 -4.00 -10.75 18.91
N PRO A 223 -4.94 -11.70 18.83
CA PRO A 223 -4.89 -12.93 19.62
C PRO A 223 -3.89 -13.96 19.14
N GLY A 224 -3.26 -13.76 17.98
CA GLY A 224 -2.30 -14.69 17.44
C GLY A 224 -1.79 -14.30 16.05
N LEU A 225 -1.08 -15.23 15.44
CA LEU A 225 -0.41 -15.06 14.16
C LEU A 225 -1.06 -15.93 13.09
N ILE A 226 -1.18 -15.41 11.88
CA ILE A 226 -1.61 -16.17 10.70
C ILE A 226 -0.39 -16.30 9.78
N LYS A 227 -0.08 -17.53 9.37
CA LYS A 227 0.86 -17.81 8.30
C LYS A 227 0.08 -18.07 7.03
N PHE A 228 0.46 -17.40 5.97
CA PHE A 228 -0.10 -17.58 4.64
C PHE A 228 0.91 -18.23 3.70
N ASP A 229 0.46 -19.19 2.92
CA ASP A 229 1.15 -19.70 1.73
C ASP A 229 0.65 -18.89 0.54
N LEU A 230 1.51 -18.03 -0.02
CA LEU A 230 1.14 -17.06 -1.07
C LEU A 230 0.94 -17.72 -2.45
N ASP A 231 1.40 -18.97 -2.63
CA ASP A 231 1.22 -19.73 -3.87
C ASP A 231 -0.16 -20.38 -3.94
N THR A 232 -0.65 -20.85 -2.80
CA THR A 232 -1.88 -21.66 -2.73
C THR A 232 -3.05 -20.93 -2.07
N GLY A 233 -2.80 -19.83 -1.35
CA GLY A 233 -3.76 -19.16 -0.48
C GLY A 233 -4.04 -19.93 0.81
N ALA A 234 -3.39 -21.06 1.07
CA ALA A 234 -3.58 -21.82 2.30
C ALA A 234 -3.08 -21.01 3.51
N SER A 235 -3.77 -21.14 4.63
CA SER A 235 -3.45 -20.41 5.86
C SER A 235 -3.50 -21.28 7.10
N GLU A 236 -2.61 -20.97 8.04
CA GLU A 236 -2.52 -21.61 9.36
C GLU A 236 -2.55 -20.53 10.45
N TYR A 237 -3.28 -20.81 11.53
CA TYR A 237 -3.39 -19.90 12.67
C TYR A 237 -2.66 -20.45 13.88
N TYR A 238 -1.93 -19.58 14.55
CA TYR A 238 -1.19 -19.84 15.79
C TYR A 238 -1.64 -18.85 16.87
N SER A 239 -2.19 -19.37 17.97
CA SER A 239 -2.64 -18.60 19.15
C SER A 239 -1.50 -18.42 20.17
#